data_eeb7b9862bd63d91283e40c398f5d41c
#
_entry.id   eeb7b9862bd63d91283e40c398f5d41c
#
_cell.length_a   1.000
_cell.length_b   1.000
_cell.length_c   1.000
_cell.angle_alpha   90.00
_cell.angle_beta   90.00
_cell.angle_gamma   90.00
#
_symmetry.space_group_name_H-M   'P 1'
#
loop_
_entity.id
_entity.type
_entity.pdbx_description
1 polymer ?
#
loop_
_entity_poly.entity_id
_entity_poly.type
_entity_poly.pdbx_seq_one_letter_code
_entity_poly.pdbx_strand_id
1 'polypeptide(L)'
;MKKQKICVIGDGLSGLTAALVLSNLDINVDFITKNKQEKKINDPRITAISPTNFKFLNKYLDKKDNELFWPCKKINLFYEKINQLYNFINFSEDQKIFYI
;
A
#
# COMPACT_ATOMS: atom_id res chain seq x y z
N MET A 1 -6.88 18.38 28.60
CA MET A 1 -7.65 17.89 27.45
C MET A 1 -7.45 16.41 27.28
N LYS A 2 -8.56 15.67 27.20
CA LYS A 2 -8.47 14.25 26.86
C LYS A 2 -8.13 14.12 25.37
N LYS A 3 -7.08 13.35 25.06
CA LYS A 3 -6.77 13.01 23.69
C LYS A 3 -7.88 12.15 23.08
N GLN A 4 -8.18 12.39 21.84
CA GLN A 4 -9.06 11.54 21.06
C GLN A 4 -8.44 10.14 20.96
N LYS A 5 -9.30 9.13 21.07
CA LYS A 5 -8.88 7.73 20.95
C LYS A 5 -9.55 7.11 19.73
N ILE A 6 -8.75 6.47 18.89
CA ILE A 6 -9.22 5.81 17.69
C ILE A 6 -8.74 4.36 17.72
N CYS A 7 -9.64 3.46 17.35
CA CYS A 7 -9.33 2.05 17.23
C CYS A 7 -9.29 1.67 15.75
N VAL A 8 -8.17 1.06 15.34
CA VAL A 8 -8.00 0.51 13.99
C VAL A 8 -7.99 -1.01 14.09
N ILE A 9 -8.91 -1.64 13.39
CA ILE A 9 -9.05 -3.10 13.38
C ILE A 9 -8.64 -3.64 12.02
N GLY A 10 -7.69 -4.54 12.02
CA GLY A 10 -7.19 -5.17 10.80
C GLY A 10 -5.78 -4.73 10.42
N ASP A 11 -5.00 -5.69 9.96
CA ASP A 11 -3.58 -5.51 9.65
C ASP A 11 -3.25 -5.63 8.15
N GLY A 12 -4.24 -5.42 7.31
CA GLY A 12 -4.01 -5.27 5.87
C GLY A 12 -3.34 -3.92 5.56
N LEU A 13 -3.06 -3.66 4.29
CA LEU A 13 -2.39 -2.41 3.88
C LEU A 13 -3.13 -1.16 4.36
N SER A 14 -4.45 -1.16 4.24
CA SER A 14 -5.27 -0.01 4.67
C SER A 14 -5.22 0.20 6.18
N GLY A 15 -5.34 -0.87 6.95
CA GLY A 15 -5.30 -0.78 8.42
C GLY A 15 -3.94 -0.34 8.93
N LEU A 16 -2.86 -0.91 8.39
CA LEU A 16 -1.50 -0.53 8.74
C LEU A 16 -1.22 0.93 8.38
N THR A 17 -1.64 1.37 7.21
CA THR A 17 -1.46 2.77 6.77
C THR A 17 -2.24 3.71 7.67
N ALA A 18 -3.49 3.41 7.96
CA ALA A 18 -4.31 4.22 8.85
C ALA A 18 -3.69 4.34 10.25
N ALA A 19 -3.25 3.23 10.82
CA ALA A 19 -2.61 3.22 12.13
C ALA A 19 -1.32 4.05 12.13
N LEU A 20 -0.50 3.92 11.10
CA LEU A 20 0.75 4.67 10.96
C LEU A 20 0.49 6.17 10.86
N VAL A 21 -0.43 6.58 10.01
CA VAL A 21 -0.74 8.00 9.80
C VAL A 21 -1.37 8.61 11.04
N LEU A 22 -2.34 7.92 11.64
CA LEU A 22 -3.03 8.42 12.83
C LEU A 22 -2.08 8.50 14.03
N SER A 23 -1.13 7.59 14.15
CA SER A 23 -0.15 7.61 15.25
C SER A 23 0.78 8.82 15.20
N ASN A 24 0.91 9.47 14.06
CA ASN A 24 1.69 10.71 13.91
C ASN A 24 0.89 11.97 14.28
N LEU A 25 -0.39 11.82 14.56
CA LEU A 25 -1.22 12.91 15.07
C LEU A 25 -1.27 12.85 16.60
N ASP A 26 -1.73 13.92 17.22
CA ASP A 26 -1.87 13.96 18.69
C ASP A 26 -3.15 13.22 19.16
N ILE A 27 -3.20 11.94 18.87
CA ILE A 27 -4.30 11.05 19.23
C ILE A 27 -3.77 9.70 19.71
N ASN A 28 -4.54 9.02 20.50
CA ASN A 28 -4.23 7.65 20.92
C ASN A 28 -4.81 6.65 19.92
N VAL A 29 -3.99 5.76 19.42
CA VAL A 29 -4.42 4.75 18.47
C VAL A 29 -4.29 3.36 19.08
N ASP A 30 -5.42 2.65 19.17
CA ASP A 30 -5.42 1.23 19.48
C ASP A 30 -5.45 0.45 18.17
N PHE A 31 -4.46 -0.41 17.98
CA PHE A 31 -4.35 -1.22 16.78
C PHE A 31 -4.63 -2.68 17.13
N ILE A 32 -5.71 -3.21 16.58
CA ILE A 32 -6.17 -4.57 16.86
C ILE A 32 -5.94 -5.44 15.63
N THR A 33 -5.14 -6.47 15.80
CA THR A 33 -4.84 -7.44 14.75
C THR A 33 -5.14 -8.85 15.23
N LYS A 34 -5.24 -9.78 14.30
CA LYS A 34 -5.28 -11.19 14.67
C LYS A 34 -3.97 -11.56 15.35
N ASN A 35 -4.06 -12.33 16.41
CA ASN A 35 -2.87 -12.85 17.06
C ASN A 35 -2.10 -13.72 16.06
N LYS A 36 -0.97 -13.22 15.63
CA LYS A 36 -0.10 -13.92 14.69
C LYS A 36 1.09 -14.48 15.39
N GLN A 37 1.13 -15.75 15.43
CA GLN A 37 2.42 -16.40 15.40
C GLN A 37 3.03 -16.07 14.05
N GLU A 38 4.24 -15.56 14.09
CA GLU A 38 5.00 -15.12 12.93
C GLU A 38 4.99 -16.16 11.81
N LYS A 39 4.11 -15.95 10.87
CA LYS A 39 4.23 -16.62 9.60
C LYS A 39 5.06 -15.72 8.72
N LYS A 40 6.23 -16.16 8.34
CA LYS A 40 6.93 -15.64 7.18
C LYS A 40 6.02 -15.88 5.97
N ILE A 41 5.14 -14.97 5.73
CA ILE A 41 4.26 -15.06 4.58
C ILE A 41 5.05 -14.52 3.40
N ASN A 42 5.48 -15.43 2.55
CA ASN A 42 5.82 -15.06 1.19
C ASN A 42 4.51 -14.70 0.48
N ASP A 43 4.07 -13.48 0.67
CA ASP A 43 2.91 -12.98 -0.04
C ASP A 43 3.36 -12.52 -1.44
N PRO A 44 2.97 -13.21 -2.51
CA PRO A 44 3.40 -12.86 -3.85
C PRO A 44 2.63 -11.68 -4.44
N ARG A 45 1.67 -11.14 -3.70
CA ARG A 45 0.87 -10.03 -4.22
C ARG A 45 1.69 -8.76 -4.35
N ILE A 46 1.44 -8.06 -5.44
CA ILE A 46 2.06 -6.78 -5.75
C ILE A 46 0.95 -5.74 -5.82
N THR A 47 1.19 -4.60 -5.20
CA THR A 47 0.24 -3.49 -5.20
C THR A 47 0.87 -2.31 -5.92
N ALA A 48 0.18 -1.81 -6.94
CA ALA A 48 0.60 -0.61 -7.65
C ALA A 48 0.09 0.63 -6.90
N ILE A 49 0.99 1.58 -6.69
CA ILE A 49 0.69 2.82 -5.97
C ILE A 49 0.94 3.99 -6.92
N SER A 50 -0.01 4.93 -6.97
CA SER A 50 0.15 6.14 -7.76
C SER A 50 1.26 7.05 -7.20
N PRO A 51 1.85 7.93 -8.02
CA PRO A 51 2.87 8.87 -7.53
C PRO A 51 2.39 9.76 -6.38
N THR A 52 1.14 10.20 -6.41
CA THR A 52 0.54 11.01 -5.35
C THR A 52 0.46 10.24 -4.03
N ASN A 53 -0.02 9.01 -4.09
CA ASN A 53 -0.10 8.17 -2.90
C ASN A 53 1.28 7.76 -2.40
N PHE A 54 2.22 7.53 -3.30
CA PHE A 54 3.61 7.27 -2.92
C PHE A 54 4.22 8.43 -2.14
N LYS A 55 4.02 9.66 -2.61
CA LYS A 55 4.49 10.87 -1.89
C LYS A 55 3.86 10.97 -0.51
N PHE A 56 2.58 10.67 -0.40
CA PHE A 56 1.89 10.68 0.88
C PHE A 56 2.48 9.66 1.85
N LEU A 57 2.64 8.42 1.41
CA LEU A 57 3.21 7.36 2.25
C LEU A 57 4.66 7.63 2.63
N ASN A 58 5.44 8.20 1.72
CA ASN A 58 6.86 8.45 1.94
C ASN A 58 7.12 9.44 3.09
N LYS A 59 6.14 10.24 3.46
CA LYS A 59 6.23 11.12 4.64
C LYS A 59 6.32 10.34 5.95
N TYR A 60 5.79 9.13 5.97
CA TYR A 60 5.64 8.30 7.17
C TYR A 60 6.60 7.11 7.19
N LEU A 61 7.24 6.81 6.07
CA LEU A 61 8.16 5.69 5.93
C LEU A 61 9.61 6.16 6.09
N ASP A 62 10.44 5.28 6.62
CA ASP A 62 11.88 5.53 6.69
C ASP A 62 12.53 5.45 5.30
N LYS A 63 13.62 6.17 5.10
CA LYS A 63 14.35 6.15 3.83
C LYS A 63 14.80 4.76 3.41
N LYS A 64 15.05 3.87 4.36
CA LYS A 64 15.43 2.49 4.09
C LYS A 64 14.35 1.70 3.39
N ASP A 65 13.09 2.09 3.59
CA ASP A 65 11.96 1.40 3.00
C ASP A 65 11.78 1.73 1.52
N ASN A 66 12.45 2.77 1.02
CA ASN A 66 12.40 3.15 -0.39
C ASN A 66 12.94 2.06 -1.32
N GLU A 67 13.80 1.20 -0.82
CA GLU A 67 14.32 0.07 -1.60
C GLU A 67 13.26 -0.98 -1.92
N LEU A 68 12.15 -0.97 -1.19
CA LEU A 68 11.04 -1.89 -1.41
C LEU A 68 10.12 -1.46 -2.55
N PHE A 69 10.30 -0.24 -3.03
CA PHE A 69 9.46 0.34 -4.08
C PHE A 69 10.19 0.36 -5.42
N TRP A 70 9.53 -0.19 -6.42
CA TRP A 70 10.07 -0.24 -7.78
C TRP A 70 9.28 0.68 -8.69
N PRO A 71 9.95 1.64 -9.35
CA PRO A 71 9.27 2.50 -10.29
C PRO A 71 8.82 1.71 -11.51
N CYS A 72 7.55 1.81 -11.82
CA CYS A 72 6.96 1.20 -12.99
C CYS A 72 6.48 2.28 -13.95
N LYS A 73 6.98 2.25 -15.18
CA LYS A 73 6.67 3.27 -16.19
C LYS A 73 5.50 2.90 -17.08
N LYS A 74 5.14 1.62 -17.11
CA LYS A 74 4.12 1.13 -18.03
C LYS A 74 3.35 -0.03 -17.41
N ILE A 75 2.04 0.06 -17.45
CA ILE A 75 1.15 -1.02 -17.03
C ILE A 75 0.15 -1.27 -18.15
N ASN A 76 0.08 -2.51 -18.60
CA ASN A 76 -0.90 -2.96 -19.57
C ASN A 76 -1.87 -3.92 -18.89
N LEU A 77 -3.17 -3.68 -19.07
CA LEU A 77 -4.19 -4.57 -18.58
C LEU A 77 -4.76 -5.40 -19.73
N PHE A 78 -4.77 -6.70 -19.54
CA PHE A 78 -5.27 -7.65 -20.50
C PHE A 78 -6.46 -8.42 -19.92
N TYR A 79 -7.36 -8.83 -20.77
CA TYR A 79 -8.35 -9.84 -20.40
C TYR A 79 -8.27 -11.02 -21.32
N GLU A 80 -8.58 -12.18 -20.82
CA GLU A 80 -8.57 -13.42 -21.58
C GLU A 80 -9.98 -13.85 -21.91
N LYS A 81 -10.21 -14.15 -23.19
CA LYS A 81 -11.47 -14.70 -23.68
C LYS A 81 -11.17 -15.74 -24.75
N ILE A 82 -11.61 -16.97 -24.54
CA ILE A 82 -11.44 -18.07 -25.50
C ILE A 82 -9.99 -18.21 -25.96
N ASN A 83 -9.06 -18.36 -24.99
CA ASN A 83 -7.63 -18.52 -25.24
C ASN A 83 -6.95 -17.37 -26.02
N GLN A 84 -7.57 -16.21 -26.07
CA GLN A 84 -6.97 -15.01 -26.66
C GLN A 84 -6.85 -13.91 -25.59
N LEU A 85 -5.71 -13.23 -25.59
CA LEU A 85 -5.45 -12.08 -24.73
C LEU A 85 -5.81 -10.79 -25.48
N TYR A 86 -6.62 -9.97 -24.85
CA TYR A 86 -6.99 -8.66 -25.38
C TYR A 86 -6.47 -7.59 -24.45
N ASN A 87 -5.69 -6.66 -24.99
CA ASN A 87 -5.25 -5.49 -24.27
C ASN A 87 -6.38 -4.46 -24.28
N PHE A 88 -6.84 -4.00 -23.10
CA PHE A 88 -7.93 -3.05 -23.05
C PHE A 88 -7.58 -1.72 -22.36
N ILE A 89 -6.59 -1.68 -21.50
CA ILE A 89 -6.15 -0.44 -20.86
C ILE A 89 -4.63 -0.43 -20.77
N ASN A 90 -4.03 0.69 -21.20
CA ASN A 90 -2.61 0.93 -21.07
C ASN A 90 -2.38 2.21 -20.25
N PHE A 91 -1.56 2.10 -19.23
CA PHE A 91 -1.04 3.25 -18.51
C PHE A 91 0.43 3.44 -18.91
N SER A 92 0.78 4.59 -19.42
CA SER A 92 2.15 4.84 -19.90
C SER A 92 2.69 6.19 -19.45
N GLU A 93 3.95 6.18 -19.34
CA GLU A 93 5.06 7.13 -19.30
C GLU A 93 4.98 8.46 -18.54
N ASP A 94 3.88 9.15 -18.45
CA ASP A 94 3.85 10.43 -17.74
C ASP A 94 3.51 10.26 -16.26
N GLN A 95 3.07 9.09 -15.88
CA GLN A 95 2.76 8.74 -14.51
C GLN A 95 3.69 7.64 -14.04
N LYS A 96 4.58 7.97 -13.13
CA LYS A 96 5.38 6.96 -12.44
C LYS A 96 4.50 6.20 -11.48
N ILE A 97 4.36 4.92 -11.69
CA ILE A 97 3.64 4.02 -10.80
C ILE A 97 4.66 3.16 -10.08
N PHE A 98 4.46 3.02 -8.79
CA PHE A 98 5.34 2.22 -7.95
C PHE A 98 4.59 0.99 -7.45
N TYR A 99 5.31 -0.10 -7.19
CA TYR A 99 4.76 -1.22 -6.46
C TYR A 99 5.71 -1.75 -5.40
N ILE A 100 5.10 -2.42 -4.46
CA ILE A 100 5.79 -3.02 -3.32
C ILE A 100 5.91 -4.53 -3.56
#